data_7c3a8f970afc26ac729a26d26eda3a50
#
_entry.id   7c3a8f970afc26ac729a26d26eda3a50
#
_cell.length_a   1.000
_cell.length_b   1.000
_cell.length_c   1.000
_cell.angle_alpha   90.00
_cell.angle_beta   90.00
_cell.angle_gamma   90.00
#
_symmetry.space_group_name_H-M   'P 1'
#
loop_
_entity.id
_entity.type
_entity.pdbx_description
1 polymer ?
#
loop_
_entity_poly.entity_id
_entity_poly.type
_entity_poly.pdbx_seq_one_letter_code
_entity_poly.pdbx_strand_id
1 'polypeptide(L)'
;MAILAPELDKIKKSGVSKEEQAKQTFELYKRHKTNPFSGCLLVLIQIPIIFALYYVFYKGINFDSGVLYSFVHVPAKINMIFLGFLDLGGKSIFLAVLAGISQYLQAHFMPKAPPKTLTAMPSFTESFTKSMGTQMKYVFPFVVAFISYSISGVVALYWIISNLFAVGQQIYVQKTEKKRLAEEAKTLNS
;
A
#
# COMPACT_ATOMS: atom_id res chain seq x y z
N MET A 1 2.94 -8.44 -14.34
CA MET A 1 1.45 -8.30 -14.35
C MET A 1 0.94 -7.80 -15.69
N ALA A 2 1.51 -6.75 -16.30
CA ALA A 2 1.06 -6.24 -17.62
C ALA A 2 1.16 -7.29 -18.75
N ILE A 3 2.17 -8.15 -18.74
CA ILE A 3 2.41 -9.21 -19.75
C ILE A 3 1.30 -10.28 -19.73
N LEU A 4 0.68 -10.53 -18.58
CA LEU A 4 -0.37 -11.54 -18.40
C LEU A 4 -1.78 -11.05 -18.79
N ALA A 5 -1.96 -9.73 -18.95
CA ALA A 5 -3.26 -9.14 -19.23
C ALA A 5 -3.96 -9.74 -20.47
N PRO A 6 -3.30 -9.93 -21.63
CA PRO A 6 -3.96 -10.47 -22.82
C PRO A 6 -4.36 -11.95 -22.65
N GLU A 7 -3.60 -12.76 -21.90
CA GLU A 7 -3.95 -14.16 -21.66
C GLU A 7 -5.10 -14.30 -20.66
N LEU A 8 -5.11 -13.46 -19.63
CA LEU A 8 -6.24 -13.35 -18.70
C LEU A 8 -7.53 -12.94 -19.42
N ASP A 9 -7.43 -12.04 -20.38
CA ASP A 9 -8.60 -11.65 -21.20
C ASP A 9 -9.12 -12.79 -22.07
N LYS A 10 -8.24 -13.64 -22.60
CA LYS A 10 -8.66 -14.84 -23.36
C LYS A 10 -9.40 -15.83 -22.47
N ILE A 11 -8.90 -16.11 -21.27
CA ILE A 11 -9.57 -16.99 -20.30
C ILE A 11 -10.95 -16.44 -19.93
N LYS A 12 -11.09 -15.14 -19.74
CA LYS A 12 -12.37 -14.49 -19.43
C LYS A 12 -13.39 -14.60 -20.55
N LYS A 13 -12.93 -14.53 -21.81
CA LYS A 13 -13.78 -14.60 -23.01
C LYS A 13 -14.10 -16.04 -23.44
N SER A 14 -13.49 -17.06 -22.84
CA SER A 14 -13.62 -18.46 -23.25
C SER A 14 -15.02 -19.06 -23.02
N GLY A 15 -15.92 -18.37 -22.30
CA GLY A 15 -17.29 -18.85 -22.05
C GLY A 15 -17.41 -20.05 -21.12
N VAL A 16 -16.29 -20.54 -20.55
CA VAL A 16 -16.28 -21.66 -19.59
C VAL A 16 -16.85 -21.25 -18.23
N SER A 17 -17.18 -22.24 -17.40
CA SER A 17 -17.72 -22.01 -16.05
C SER A 17 -16.77 -21.13 -15.21
N LYS A 18 -17.31 -20.45 -14.18
CA LYS A 18 -16.50 -19.59 -13.29
C LYS A 18 -15.41 -20.38 -12.55
N GLU A 19 -15.71 -21.63 -12.21
CA GLU A 19 -14.78 -22.53 -11.56
C GLU A 19 -13.61 -22.87 -12.49
N GLU A 20 -13.91 -23.16 -13.75
CA GLU A 20 -12.89 -23.45 -14.75
C GLU A 20 -12.07 -22.21 -15.11
N GLN A 21 -12.68 -21.01 -15.18
CA GLN A 21 -11.95 -19.75 -15.35
C GLN A 21 -10.99 -19.47 -14.19
N ALA A 22 -11.41 -19.74 -12.95
CA ALA A 22 -10.56 -19.58 -11.77
C ALA A 22 -9.37 -20.54 -11.82
N LYS A 23 -9.60 -21.81 -12.21
CA LYS A 23 -8.57 -22.82 -12.35
C LYS A 23 -7.56 -22.44 -13.43
N GLN A 24 -8.02 -22.07 -14.62
CA GLN A 24 -7.16 -21.63 -15.72
C GLN A 24 -6.36 -20.36 -15.38
N THR A 25 -6.97 -19.43 -14.66
CA THR A 25 -6.29 -18.23 -14.15
C THR A 25 -5.17 -18.59 -13.18
N PHE A 26 -5.43 -19.53 -12.27
CA PHE A 26 -4.43 -20.00 -11.32
C PHE A 26 -3.28 -20.75 -12.02
N GLU A 27 -3.59 -21.59 -13.00
CA GLU A 27 -2.59 -22.29 -13.83
C GLU A 27 -1.74 -21.31 -14.64
N LEU A 28 -2.34 -20.25 -15.18
CA LEU A 28 -1.63 -19.18 -15.87
C LEU A 28 -0.60 -18.51 -14.96
N TYR A 29 -1.00 -18.13 -13.74
CA TYR A 29 -0.07 -17.56 -12.75
C TYR A 29 1.05 -18.53 -12.40
N LYS A 30 0.73 -19.82 -12.25
CA LYS A 30 1.72 -20.87 -11.96
C LYS A 30 2.70 -21.04 -13.11
N ARG A 31 2.23 -21.06 -14.36
CA ARG A 31 3.04 -21.18 -15.57
C ARG A 31 4.05 -20.03 -15.71
N HIS A 32 3.61 -18.81 -15.41
CA HIS A 32 4.47 -17.63 -15.45
C HIS A 32 5.24 -17.37 -14.14
N LYS A 33 5.25 -18.34 -13.22
CA LYS A 33 5.94 -18.24 -11.92
C LYS A 33 5.62 -16.93 -11.17
N THR A 34 4.41 -16.41 -11.35
CA THR A 34 3.91 -15.21 -10.69
C THR A 34 2.91 -15.58 -9.60
N ASN A 35 3.05 -14.97 -8.43
CA ASN A 35 2.15 -15.22 -7.31
C ASN A 35 1.18 -14.02 -7.17
N PRO A 36 -0.14 -14.21 -7.36
CA PRO A 36 -1.12 -13.14 -7.17
C PRO A 36 -1.18 -12.64 -5.71
N PHE A 37 -0.72 -13.46 -4.77
CA PHE A 37 -0.71 -13.13 -3.33
C PHE A 37 0.51 -12.34 -2.89
N SER A 38 1.48 -12.06 -3.77
CA SER A 38 2.68 -11.29 -3.41
C SER A 38 2.36 -9.89 -2.87
N GLY A 39 1.27 -9.27 -3.32
CA GLY A 39 0.79 -8.00 -2.80
C GLY A 39 0.25 -8.09 -1.36
N CYS A 40 -0.46 -9.15 -1.00
CA CYS A 40 -0.98 -9.34 0.35
C CYS A 40 0.12 -9.74 1.34
N LEU A 41 1.21 -10.38 0.88
CA LEU A 41 2.37 -10.71 1.71
C LEU A 41 3.02 -9.44 2.27
N LEU A 42 3.11 -8.37 1.50
CA LEU A 42 3.62 -7.08 1.98
C LEU A 42 2.76 -6.52 3.11
N VAL A 43 1.43 -6.63 3.01
CA VAL A 43 0.52 -6.22 4.08
C VAL A 43 0.72 -7.07 5.34
N LEU A 44 0.90 -8.39 5.20
CA LEU A 44 1.16 -9.28 6.33
C LEU A 44 2.49 -8.97 7.02
N ILE A 45 3.53 -8.60 6.29
CA ILE A 45 4.81 -8.15 6.85
C ILE A 45 4.65 -6.80 7.57
N GLN A 46 3.81 -5.92 7.04
CA GLN A 46 3.57 -4.59 7.61
C GLN A 46 2.83 -4.64 8.95
N ILE A 47 1.92 -5.60 9.15
CA ILE A 47 1.11 -5.71 10.38
C ILE A 47 1.97 -5.81 11.65
N PRO A 48 2.96 -6.73 11.75
CA PRO A 48 3.85 -6.79 12.92
C PRO A 48 4.61 -5.48 13.17
N ILE A 49 5.05 -4.80 12.11
CA ILE A 49 5.77 -3.54 12.21
C ILE A 49 4.86 -2.45 12.80
N ILE A 50 3.61 -2.37 12.33
CA ILE A 50 2.62 -1.42 12.86
C ILE A 50 2.34 -1.70 14.35
N PHE A 51 2.18 -2.97 14.74
CA PHE A 51 1.98 -3.34 16.13
C PHE A 51 3.19 -3.02 17.01
N ALA A 52 4.41 -3.25 16.51
CA ALA A 52 5.63 -2.88 17.23
C ALA A 52 5.71 -1.36 17.45
N LEU A 53 5.45 -0.57 16.41
CA LEU A 53 5.39 0.89 16.51
C LEU A 53 4.29 1.34 17.46
N TYR A 54 3.09 0.77 17.35
CA TYR A 54 1.98 1.04 18.26
C TYR A 54 2.38 0.81 19.71
N TYR A 55 2.99 -0.34 20.00
CA TYR A 55 3.39 -0.72 21.36
C TYR A 55 4.42 0.26 21.95
N VAL A 56 5.42 0.66 21.15
CA VAL A 56 6.44 1.64 21.56
C VAL A 56 5.81 3.00 21.86
N PHE A 57 4.93 3.50 20.98
CA PHE A 57 4.35 4.84 21.15
C PHE A 57 3.18 4.88 22.14
N TYR A 58 2.44 3.78 22.30
CA TYR A 58 1.34 3.69 23.26
C TYR A 58 1.84 3.69 24.71
N LYS A 59 2.95 2.99 24.99
CA LYS A 59 3.57 2.99 26.32
C LYS A 59 4.29 4.31 26.67
N GLY A 60 4.36 5.21 25.72
CA GLY A 60 5.19 6.41 25.83
C GLY A 60 6.67 6.10 25.67
N ILE A 61 7.42 7.11 25.25
CA ILE A 61 8.88 7.00 25.14
C ILE A 61 9.45 7.19 26.54
N ASN A 62 9.36 6.16 27.37
CA ASN A 62 10.05 6.10 28.65
C ASN A 62 11.42 5.50 28.41
N PHE A 63 12.44 6.34 28.43
CA PHE A 63 13.83 5.88 28.39
C PHE A 63 14.29 5.43 29.78
N ASP A 64 13.66 4.40 30.33
CA ASP A 64 14.27 3.70 31.43
C ASP A 64 15.60 3.11 30.96
N SER A 65 16.65 3.33 31.76
CA SER A 65 18.03 2.94 31.47
C SER A 65 18.22 1.46 31.08
N GLY A 66 17.21 0.61 31.32
CA GLY A 66 17.22 -0.81 30.95
C GLY A 66 16.79 -1.12 29.52
N VAL A 67 16.25 -0.16 28.76
CA VAL A 67 15.74 -0.37 27.39
C VAL A 67 16.73 0.11 26.33
N LEU A 68 17.65 1.00 26.71
CA LEU A 68 18.65 1.53 25.80
C LEU A 68 19.89 0.64 25.75
N TYR A 69 20.51 0.57 24.58
CA TYR A 69 21.83 -0.06 24.46
C TYR A 69 22.87 0.64 25.33
N SER A 70 23.82 -0.08 25.87
CA SER A 70 24.86 0.42 26.81
C SER A 70 25.69 1.59 26.25
N PHE A 71 25.76 1.75 24.94
CA PHE A 71 26.48 2.84 24.26
C PHE A 71 25.63 4.08 24.01
N VAL A 72 24.34 4.05 24.33
CA VAL A 72 23.41 5.16 24.11
C VAL A 72 23.15 5.90 25.42
N HIS A 73 23.46 7.18 25.45
CA HIS A 73 23.21 8.03 26.63
C HIS A 73 21.70 8.39 26.68
N VAL A 74 21.13 8.27 27.87
CA VAL A 74 19.74 8.69 28.12
C VAL A 74 19.64 10.20 27.93
N PRO A 75 18.79 10.72 27.02
CA PRO A 75 18.63 12.15 26.89
C PRO A 75 17.91 12.72 28.12
N ALA A 76 18.41 13.83 28.65
CA ALA A 76 17.85 14.48 29.82
C ALA A 76 16.42 15.01 29.60
N LYS A 77 16.07 15.32 28.35
CA LYS A 77 14.72 15.79 27.94
C LYS A 77 14.45 15.44 26.48
N ILE A 78 13.26 14.92 26.22
CA ILE A 78 12.79 14.66 24.85
C ILE A 78 11.90 15.81 24.43
N ASN A 79 12.25 16.44 23.31
CA ASN A 79 11.38 17.46 22.72
C ASN A 79 10.39 16.78 21.76
N MET A 80 9.11 16.76 22.13
CA MET A 80 8.03 16.21 21.30
C MET A 80 7.48 17.23 20.29
N ILE A 81 7.97 18.48 20.32
CA ILE A 81 7.56 19.50 19.35
C ILE A 81 8.38 19.39 18.08
N PHE A 82 7.76 18.89 17.03
CA PHE A 82 8.36 18.78 15.71
C PHE A 82 8.17 20.08 14.92
N LEU A 83 9.24 20.56 14.25
CA LEU A 83 9.26 21.82 13.50
C LEU A 83 8.85 23.06 14.30
N GLY A 84 8.87 23.00 15.64
CA GLY A 84 8.54 24.13 16.52
C GLY A 84 7.06 24.35 16.79
N PHE A 85 6.14 23.62 16.12
CA PHE A 85 4.69 23.82 16.28
C PHE A 85 3.84 22.54 16.29
N LEU A 86 4.39 21.38 15.89
CA LEU A 86 3.65 20.12 15.84
C LEU A 86 3.98 19.27 17.06
N ASP A 87 3.02 19.12 17.97
CA ASP A 87 3.14 18.18 19.09
C ASP A 87 2.93 16.75 18.57
N LEU A 88 4.00 15.95 18.65
CA LEU A 88 3.99 14.54 18.27
C LEU A 88 3.60 13.61 19.42
N GLY A 89 3.73 14.06 20.67
CA GLY A 89 3.38 13.27 21.85
C GLY A 89 1.88 13.16 22.07
N GLY A 90 1.14 14.17 21.63
CA GLY A 90 -0.30 14.26 21.78
C GLY A 90 -1.11 13.79 20.57
N LYS A 91 -2.44 13.91 20.70
CA LYS A 91 -3.38 13.70 19.60
C LYS A 91 -3.46 14.95 18.74
N SER A 92 -3.23 14.81 17.44
CA SER A 92 -3.28 15.92 16.50
C SER A 92 -4.29 15.63 15.38
N ILE A 93 -5.41 16.37 15.37
CA ILE A 93 -6.40 16.30 14.29
C ILE A 93 -5.76 16.70 12.96
N PHE A 94 -4.89 17.71 12.96
CA PHE A 94 -4.20 18.17 11.76
C PHE A 94 -3.35 17.05 11.11
N LEU A 95 -2.52 16.37 11.91
CA LEU A 95 -1.72 15.25 11.42
C LEU A 95 -2.58 14.06 10.99
N ALA A 96 -3.66 13.77 11.71
CA ALA A 96 -4.59 12.70 11.36
C ALA A 96 -5.26 12.94 10.00
N VAL A 97 -5.72 14.16 9.74
CA VAL A 97 -6.29 14.54 8.44
C VAL A 97 -5.24 14.43 7.33
N LEU A 98 -4.03 14.92 7.56
CA LEU A 98 -2.93 14.77 6.59
C LEU A 98 -2.58 13.31 6.33
N ALA A 99 -2.61 12.45 7.35
CA ALA A 99 -2.40 11.01 7.17
C ALA A 99 -3.50 10.40 6.28
N GLY A 100 -4.77 10.75 6.50
CA GLY A 100 -5.86 10.32 5.64
C GLY A 100 -5.72 10.81 4.19
N ILE A 101 -5.35 12.07 3.98
CA ILE A 101 -5.10 12.63 2.65
C ILE A 101 -3.93 11.91 1.97
N SER A 102 -2.82 11.70 2.67
CA SER A 102 -1.66 10.98 2.13
C SER A 102 -2.02 9.54 1.74
N GLN A 103 -2.86 8.88 2.53
CA GLN A 103 -3.38 7.53 2.23
C GLN A 103 -4.24 7.52 0.97
N TYR A 104 -5.12 8.52 0.81
CA TYR A 104 -5.92 8.66 -0.41
C TYR A 104 -5.04 8.88 -1.64
N LEU A 105 -4.01 9.75 -1.54
CA LEU A 105 -3.05 9.98 -2.62
C LEU A 105 -2.31 8.69 -2.97
N GLN A 106 -1.79 7.96 -2.00
CA GLN A 106 -1.14 6.68 -2.23
C GLN A 106 -2.06 5.71 -2.98
N ALA A 107 -3.29 5.52 -2.51
CA ALA A 107 -4.26 4.64 -3.16
C ALA A 107 -4.64 5.11 -4.58
N HIS A 108 -4.62 6.44 -4.82
CA HIS A 108 -4.90 7.01 -6.14
C HIS A 108 -3.80 6.70 -7.17
N PHE A 109 -2.54 6.71 -6.74
CA PHE A 109 -1.38 6.41 -7.60
C PHE A 109 -1.08 4.92 -7.72
N MET A 110 -1.73 4.06 -6.93
CA MET A 110 -1.60 2.61 -7.10
C MET A 110 -1.98 2.16 -8.52
N PRO A 111 -1.30 1.15 -9.06
CA PRO A 111 -1.64 0.58 -10.36
C PRO A 111 -3.11 0.14 -10.34
N LYS A 112 -3.89 0.66 -11.27
CA LYS A 112 -5.27 0.21 -11.45
C LYS A 112 -5.27 -1.22 -11.97
N ALA A 113 -6.18 -2.04 -11.50
CA ALA A 113 -6.46 -3.31 -12.15
C ALA A 113 -6.74 -3.09 -13.65
N PRO A 114 -6.32 -3.99 -14.54
CA PRO A 114 -6.53 -3.83 -15.98
C PRO A 114 -7.99 -3.51 -16.30
N PRO A 115 -8.24 -2.65 -17.31
CA PRO A 115 -9.58 -2.21 -17.66
C PRO A 115 -10.48 -3.40 -18.00
N LYS A 116 -11.75 -3.28 -17.62
CA LYS A 116 -12.78 -4.28 -17.86
C LYS A 116 -12.98 -4.48 -19.37
N THR A 117 -12.95 -5.71 -19.82
CA THR A 117 -13.69 -6.08 -21.04
C THR A 117 -15.18 -6.18 -20.71
N LEU A 118 -16.00 -5.52 -21.51
CA LEU A 118 -17.44 -5.30 -21.32
C LEU A 118 -18.32 -6.56 -21.48
N THR A 119 -17.79 -7.76 -21.35
CA THR A 119 -18.55 -8.99 -21.57
C THR A 119 -18.48 -9.93 -20.38
N ALA A 120 -19.66 -10.27 -19.90
CA ALA A 120 -19.99 -11.28 -18.91
C ALA A 120 -19.74 -10.93 -17.42
N MET A 121 -20.57 -11.51 -16.56
CA MET A 121 -20.62 -11.31 -15.10
C MET A 121 -19.22 -11.37 -14.46
N PRO A 122 -18.90 -10.42 -13.58
CA PRO A 122 -17.58 -10.37 -12.94
C PRO A 122 -17.34 -11.65 -12.12
N SER A 123 -16.17 -12.25 -12.30
CA SER A 123 -15.76 -13.38 -11.43
C SER A 123 -15.65 -12.91 -9.98
N PHE A 124 -15.78 -13.82 -9.01
CA PHE A 124 -15.60 -13.51 -7.59
C PHE A 124 -14.31 -12.72 -7.34
N THR A 125 -13.21 -13.14 -7.95
CA THR A 125 -11.90 -12.49 -7.85
C THR A 125 -11.90 -11.05 -8.38
N GLU A 126 -12.61 -10.78 -9.47
CA GLU A 126 -12.72 -9.42 -10.03
C GLU A 126 -13.58 -8.51 -9.15
N SER A 127 -14.71 -9.04 -8.68
CA SER A 127 -15.58 -8.33 -7.74
C SER A 127 -14.85 -8.00 -6.46
N PHE A 128 -14.09 -8.97 -5.93
CA PHE A 128 -13.28 -8.81 -4.74
C PHE A 128 -12.17 -7.78 -4.94
N THR A 129 -11.38 -7.88 -6.02
CA THR A 129 -10.30 -6.95 -6.33
C THR A 129 -10.81 -5.53 -6.55
N LYS A 130 -11.95 -5.38 -7.22
CA LYS A 130 -12.61 -4.08 -7.43
C LYS A 130 -13.13 -3.50 -6.12
N SER A 131 -13.81 -4.31 -5.31
CA SER A 131 -14.31 -3.90 -4.00
C SER A 131 -13.16 -3.49 -3.08
N MET A 132 -12.11 -4.30 -3.01
CA MET A 132 -10.90 -4.00 -2.24
C MET A 132 -10.23 -2.71 -2.73
N GLY A 133 -10.06 -2.51 -4.04
CA GLY A 133 -9.50 -1.28 -4.59
C GLY A 133 -10.33 -0.04 -4.25
N THR A 134 -11.66 -0.16 -4.27
CA THR A 134 -12.57 0.93 -3.88
C THR A 134 -12.48 1.21 -2.38
N GLN A 135 -12.46 0.18 -1.54
CA GLN A 135 -12.31 0.33 -0.09
C GLN A 135 -10.96 0.95 0.28
N MET A 136 -9.86 0.50 -0.34
CA MET A 136 -8.53 1.08 -0.13
C MET A 136 -8.47 2.55 -0.53
N LYS A 137 -9.22 2.97 -1.54
CA LYS A 137 -9.22 4.35 -2.01
C LYS A 137 -10.12 5.28 -1.20
N TYR A 138 -11.30 4.82 -0.77
CA TYR A 138 -12.30 5.69 -0.16
C TYR A 138 -12.56 5.42 1.33
N VAL A 139 -12.50 4.17 1.78
CA VAL A 139 -12.76 3.82 3.18
C VAL A 139 -11.48 3.87 4.01
N PHE A 140 -10.42 3.29 3.49
CA PHE A 140 -9.16 3.16 4.25
C PHE A 140 -8.51 4.49 4.66
N PRO A 141 -8.58 5.61 3.90
CA PRO A 141 -8.11 6.92 4.35
C PRO A 141 -8.78 7.40 5.65
N PHE A 142 -10.07 7.15 5.81
CA PHE A 142 -10.79 7.49 7.05
C PHE A 142 -10.34 6.61 8.22
N VAL A 143 -10.13 5.31 7.96
CA VAL A 143 -9.61 4.39 8.98
C VAL A 143 -8.22 4.82 9.43
N VAL A 144 -7.34 5.19 8.50
CA VAL A 144 -5.99 5.69 8.80
C VAL A 144 -6.04 7.00 9.59
N ALA A 145 -6.89 7.93 9.19
CA ALA A 145 -7.07 9.18 9.93
C ALA A 145 -7.56 8.93 11.37
N PHE A 146 -8.54 8.04 11.54
CA PHE A 146 -9.08 7.66 12.85
C PHE A 146 -8.01 7.00 13.75
N ILE A 147 -7.28 6.02 13.22
CA ILE A 147 -6.21 5.32 13.94
C ILE A 147 -5.11 6.32 14.33
N SER A 148 -4.67 7.16 13.38
CA SER A 148 -3.64 8.18 13.61
C SER A 148 -4.03 9.17 14.70
N TYR A 149 -5.29 9.60 14.72
CA TYR A 149 -5.81 10.45 15.77
C TYR A 149 -5.88 9.75 17.13
N SER A 150 -6.24 8.45 17.13
CA SER A 150 -6.44 7.69 18.37
C SER A 150 -5.15 7.38 19.11
N ILE A 151 -4.03 7.29 18.39
CA ILE A 151 -2.73 6.86 18.97
C ILE A 151 -1.88 8.08 19.34
N SER A 152 -1.19 8.70 18.38
CA SER A 152 -0.33 9.87 18.61
C SER A 152 0.10 10.53 17.30
N GLY A 153 0.58 11.78 17.38
CA GLY A 153 1.11 12.51 16.24
C GLY A 153 2.30 11.83 15.55
N VAL A 154 3.10 11.05 16.30
CA VAL A 154 4.23 10.29 15.73
C VAL A 154 3.74 9.24 14.72
N VAL A 155 2.67 8.50 15.05
CA VAL A 155 2.09 7.48 14.16
C VAL A 155 1.54 8.13 12.90
N ALA A 156 0.86 9.27 13.04
CA ALA A 156 0.36 10.04 11.90
C ALA A 156 1.52 10.48 11.00
N LEU A 157 2.59 11.02 11.56
CA LEU A 157 3.77 11.46 10.82
C LEU A 157 4.45 10.30 10.08
N TYR A 158 4.61 9.16 10.75
CA TYR A 158 5.13 7.94 10.11
C TYR A 158 4.28 7.55 8.90
N TRP A 159 2.96 7.55 9.02
CA TRP A 159 2.06 7.20 7.93
C TRP A 159 2.16 8.18 6.75
N ILE A 160 2.18 9.47 7.04
CA ILE A 160 2.34 10.51 6.01
C ILE A 160 3.63 10.29 5.22
N ILE A 161 4.77 10.15 5.90
CA ILE A 161 6.07 9.97 5.25
C ILE A 161 6.10 8.69 4.42
N SER A 162 5.61 7.57 4.98
CA SER A 162 5.55 6.28 4.29
C SER A 162 4.70 6.35 3.02
N ASN A 163 3.54 6.98 3.09
CA ASN A 163 2.65 7.15 1.95
C ASN A 163 3.27 8.05 0.87
N LEU A 164 3.88 9.18 1.25
CA LEU A 164 4.54 10.08 0.30
C LEU A 164 5.71 9.40 -0.39
N PHE A 165 6.51 8.63 0.34
CA PHE A 165 7.57 7.83 -0.23
C PHE A 165 7.03 6.79 -1.23
N ALA A 166 5.96 6.07 -0.88
CA ALA A 166 5.32 5.11 -1.76
C ALA A 166 4.76 5.76 -3.04
N VAL A 167 4.18 6.96 -2.95
CA VAL A 167 3.74 7.74 -4.11
C VAL A 167 4.92 8.10 -5.01
N GLY A 168 6.00 8.62 -4.44
CA GLY A 168 7.22 8.96 -5.18
C GLY A 168 7.81 7.75 -5.91
N GLN A 169 7.92 6.62 -5.20
CA GLN A 169 8.37 5.36 -5.77
C GLN A 169 7.48 4.89 -6.92
N GLN A 170 6.16 4.96 -6.75
CA GLN A 170 5.21 4.55 -7.78
C GLN A 170 5.30 5.40 -9.04
N ILE A 171 5.44 6.72 -8.90
CA ILE A 171 5.63 7.64 -10.03
C ILE A 171 6.93 7.32 -10.77
N TYR A 172 8.00 7.05 -10.04
CA TYR A 172 9.29 6.68 -10.62
C TYR A 172 9.19 5.38 -11.45
N VAL A 173 8.61 4.33 -10.86
CA VAL A 173 8.41 3.03 -11.53
C VAL A 173 7.57 3.18 -12.79
N GLN A 174 6.44 3.91 -12.71
CA GLN A 174 5.58 4.13 -13.88
C GLN A 174 6.29 4.87 -15.02
N LYS A 175 7.10 5.87 -14.70
CA LYS A 175 7.90 6.59 -15.72
C LYS A 175 8.94 5.68 -16.38
N THR A 176 9.61 4.84 -15.59
CA THR A 176 10.63 3.91 -16.09
C THR A 176 10.01 2.82 -16.97
N GLU A 177 8.87 2.25 -16.56
CA GLU A 177 8.14 1.27 -17.39
C GLU A 177 7.69 1.87 -18.72
N LYS A 178 7.13 3.08 -18.71
CA LYS A 178 6.72 3.76 -19.95
C LYS A 178 7.89 3.98 -20.91
N LYS A 179 9.06 4.38 -20.41
CA LYS A 179 10.26 4.54 -21.24
C LYS A 179 10.68 3.19 -21.86
N ARG A 180 10.75 2.14 -21.05
CA ARG A 180 11.12 0.79 -21.53
C ARG A 180 10.18 0.29 -22.62
N LEU A 181 8.87 0.41 -22.42
CA LEU A 181 7.87 0.00 -23.41
C LEU A 181 7.96 0.82 -24.71
N ALA A 182 8.29 2.10 -24.63
CA ALA A 182 8.49 2.95 -25.79
C ALA A 182 9.77 2.57 -26.57
N GLU A 183 10.83 2.15 -25.91
CA GLU A 183 12.07 1.66 -26.52
C GLU A 183 11.85 0.30 -27.19
N GLU A 184 11.18 -0.64 -26.52
CA GLU A 184 10.81 -1.95 -27.07
C GLU A 184 9.93 -1.81 -28.34
N ALA A 185 8.96 -0.87 -28.31
CA ALA A 185 8.11 -0.62 -29.49
C ALA A 185 8.90 -0.02 -30.67
N LYS A 186 9.94 0.77 -30.44
CA LYS A 186 10.82 1.29 -31.50
C LYS A 186 11.68 0.19 -32.12
N THR A 187 12.21 -0.74 -31.32
CA THR A 187 13.03 -1.84 -31.80
C THR A 187 12.23 -2.89 -32.60
N LEU A 188 10.93 -3.03 -32.32
CA LEU A 188 10.05 -3.94 -33.07
C LEU A 188 9.59 -3.36 -34.43
N ASN A 189 9.68 -2.04 -34.61
CA ASN A 189 9.26 -1.34 -35.84
C ASN A 189 10.46 -0.95 -36.76
N SER A 190 11.68 -1.26 -36.33
CA SER A 190 12.90 -1.10 -37.11
C SER A 190 13.36 -2.42 -37.71
#